data_256dc2214faa15ffd3505d1fa0902879
#
_entry.id   256dc2214faa15ffd3505d1fa0902879
#
_cell.length_a   1.000
_cell.length_b   1.000
_cell.length_c   1.000
_cell.angle_alpha   90.00
_cell.angle_beta   90.00
_cell.angle_gamma   90.00
#
_symmetry.space_group_name_H-M   'P 1'
#
loop_
_entity.id
_entity.type
_entity.pdbx_description
1 polymer ?
#
loop_
_entity_poly.entity_id
_entity_poly.type
_entity_poly.pdbx_seq_one_letter_code
_entity_poly.pdbx_strand_id
1 'polypeptide(L)'
;MLHLLHRKFSKNTPLPTLIPVLGRMKYILSMTKYSNNSNEQILISQEQQQRSLTLINFEEWVETNYPLISKRKEPVYSLTSALEDTNTLASLDNDYGEGFALKWVKAQLLDTFRLLGAGNSVNSLQVVFMARRIRNIYYYLSPSELTYFLESLVGGGYGKIYVGNTINPQNLMEALQKFDAERAQILSQIEDDANKERKEDARTDLGIVNAICSKLGKELAKSLIGSKAGHEYKPFNANKKIQQ
;
A
#
# COMPACT_ATOMS: atom_id res chain seq x y z
N MET A 1 -18.08 41.90 32.56
CA MET A 1 -19.22 41.70 31.65
C MET A 1 -19.05 40.34 30.98
N LEU A 2 -19.76 39.34 31.53
CA LEU A 2 -19.74 37.95 31.02
C LEU A 2 -20.92 37.79 30.05
N HIS A 3 -20.64 37.49 28.78
CA HIS A 3 -21.66 37.08 27.82
C HIS A 3 -21.69 35.54 27.73
N LEU A 4 -22.67 34.97 28.37
CA LEU A 4 -23.08 33.56 28.26
C LEU A 4 -23.81 33.37 26.92
N LEU A 5 -23.19 32.63 25.99
CA LEU A 5 -23.83 32.11 24.79
C LEU A 5 -24.47 30.76 25.10
N HIS A 6 -25.78 30.77 25.39
CA HIS A 6 -26.65 29.60 25.40
C HIS A 6 -26.78 29.02 23.98
N ARG A 7 -26.08 27.94 23.65
CA ARG A 7 -26.42 27.10 22.49
C ARG A 7 -27.60 26.20 22.84
N LYS A 8 -28.75 26.48 22.24
CA LYS A 8 -29.92 25.59 22.22
C LYS A 8 -29.57 24.33 21.46
N PHE A 9 -29.51 23.19 22.14
CA PHE A 9 -29.48 21.87 21.50
C PHE A 9 -30.88 21.58 20.94
N SER A 10 -30.95 21.46 19.62
CA SER A 10 -32.13 20.96 18.89
C SER A 10 -32.30 19.46 19.18
N LYS A 11 -33.41 19.12 19.82
CA LYS A 11 -33.85 17.75 20.13
C LYS A 11 -34.52 17.14 18.87
N ASN A 12 -33.79 16.75 17.82
CA ASN A 12 -34.37 15.92 16.77
C ASN A 12 -33.21 15.39 15.87
N THR A 13 -32.33 14.56 16.44
CA THR A 13 -31.55 13.61 15.67
C THR A 13 -32.08 12.23 15.99
N PRO A 14 -32.58 11.45 15.01
CA PRO A 14 -32.96 10.07 15.26
C PRO A 14 -31.70 9.27 15.60
N LEU A 15 -31.75 8.54 16.70
CA LEU A 15 -30.75 7.57 17.09
C LEU A 15 -30.51 6.58 15.95
N PRO A 16 -29.25 6.25 15.62
CA PRO A 16 -28.99 5.19 14.66
C PRO A 16 -29.57 3.89 15.24
N THR A 17 -30.49 3.31 14.49
CA THR A 17 -31.10 2.02 14.78
C THR A 17 -30.01 0.98 14.97
N LEU A 18 -29.89 0.46 16.17
CA LEU A 18 -29.15 -0.74 16.54
C LEU A 18 -29.71 -1.91 15.70
N ILE A 19 -29.18 -2.11 14.51
CA ILE A 19 -29.42 -3.31 13.72
C ILE A 19 -28.78 -4.49 14.44
N PRO A 20 -29.48 -5.59 14.59
CA PRO A 20 -29.29 -6.50 15.72
C PRO A 20 -28.05 -7.37 15.56
N VAL A 21 -27.10 -7.17 16.47
CA VAL A 21 -26.00 -8.11 16.75
C VAL A 21 -26.53 -9.52 17.09
N LEU A 22 -27.79 -9.63 17.55
CA LEU A 22 -28.50 -10.87 17.85
C LEU A 22 -28.75 -11.78 16.64
N GLY A 23 -28.82 -11.24 15.41
CA GLY A 23 -28.97 -12.06 14.19
C GLY A 23 -27.70 -12.82 13.83
N ARG A 24 -26.54 -12.21 14.02
CA ARG A 24 -25.24 -12.88 13.76
C ARG A 24 -24.91 -13.95 14.79
N MET A 25 -25.25 -13.76 16.05
CA MET A 25 -25.05 -14.78 17.06
C MET A 25 -25.96 -16.00 16.87
N LYS A 26 -27.19 -15.83 16.42
CA LYS A 26 -28.07 -16.98 16.08
C LYS A 26 -27.57 -17.75 14.86
N TYR A 27 -26.94 -17.08 13.88
CA TYR A 27 -26.37 -17.72 12.69
C TYR A 27 -25.10 -18.52 13.05
N ILE A 28 -24.26 -18.03 13.94
CA ILE A 28 -23.08 -18.74 14.43
C ILE A 28 -23.48 -19.92 15.28
N LEU A 29 -24.50 -19.79 16.15
CA LEU A 29 -25.01 -20.88 16.98
C LEU A 29 -25.79 -21.95 16.19
N SER A 30 -26.36 -21.62 15.02
CA SER A 30 -26.97 -22.62 14.14
C SER A 30 -25.93 -23.39 13.32
N MET A 31 -24.79 -22.82 13.01
CA MET A 31 -23.69 -23.55 12.32
C MET A 31 -22.96 -24.52 13.25
N THR A 32 -22.92 -24.27 14.56
CA THR A 32 -22.31 -25.21 15.52
C THR A 32 -23.14 -26.44 15.79
N LYS A 33 -24.42 -26.47 15.39
CA LYS A 33 -25.30 -27.64 15.58
C LYS A 33 -25.31 -28.66 14.43
N TYR A 34 -24.67 -28.38 13.29
CA TYR A 34 -24.67 -29.24 12.11
C TYR A 34 -23.33 -29.85 11.72
N SER A 35 -22.28 -29.67 12.51
CA SER A 35 -20.96 -30.27 12.22
C SER A 35 -20.69 -31.48 13.07
N ASN A 36 -21.43 -32.56 12.80
CA ASN A 36 -21.07 -33.93 13.22
C ASN A 36 -20.47 -34.74 12.04
N ASN A 37 -19.73 -34.09 11.16
CA ASN A 37 -19.06 -34.79 10.08
C ASN A 37 -17.57 -34.95 10.43
N SER A 38 -17.19 -36.19 10.74
CA SER A 38 -15.82 -36.61 11.08
C SER A 38 -14.78 -36.09 10.06
N ASN A 39 -15.19 -35.87 8.81
CA ASN A 39 -14.32 -35.37 7.73
C ASN A 39 -14.00 -33.89 7.86
N GLU A 40 -14.92 -33.03 8.37
CA GLU A 40 -14.64 -31.61 8.61
C GLU A 40 -13.69 -31.44 9.81
N GLN A 41 -13.82 -32.23 10.84
CA GLN A 41 -12.88 -32.20 11.98
C GLN A 41 -11.47 -32.63 11.57
N ILE A 42 -11.35 -33.58 10.62
CA ILE A 42 -10.06 -34.03 10.08
C ILE A 42 -9.45 -32.91 9.22
N LEU A 43 -10.24 -32.19 8.40
CA LEU A 43 -9.79 -31.06 7.60
C LEU A 43 -9.33 -29.89 8.47
N ILE A 44 -10.10 -29.51 9.48
CA ILE A 44 -9.75 -28.45 10.42
C ILE A 44 -8.49 -28.82 11.22
N SER A 45 -8.34 -30.08 11.62
CA SER A 45 -7.12 -30.52 12.31
C SER A 45 -5.91 -30.59 11.38
N GLN A 46 -6.09 -30.91 10.10
CA GLN A 46 -5.02 -30.87 9.10
C GLN A 46 -4.62 -29.43 8.74
N GLU A 47 -5.56 -28.49 8.62
CA GLU A 47 -5.24 -27.07 8.45
C GLU A 47 -4.55 -26.48 9.69
N GLN A 48 -4.97 -26.86 10.89
CA GLN A 48 -4.31 -26.46 12.14
C GLN A 48 -2.93 -27.10 12.27
N GLN A 49 -2.76 -28.35 11.86
CA GLN A 49 -1.44 -28.99 11.80
C GLN A 49 -0.56 -28.40 10.71
N GLN A 50 -1.07 -28.04 9.53
CA GLN A 50 -0.31 -27.32 8.51
C GLN A 50 0.09 -25.91 8.98
N ARG A 51 -0.78 -25.20 9.68
CA ARG A 51 -0.43 -23.91 10.33
C ARG A 51 0.58 -24.08 11.46
N SER A 52 0.58 -25.20 12.17
CA SER A 52 1.58 -25.49 13.22
C SER A 52 2.89 -26.04 12.66
N LEU A 53 2.88 -26.65 11.47
CA LEU A 53 4.09 -27.11 10.76
C LEU A 53 4.82 -25.97 10.04
N THR A 54 4.16 -24.82 9.85
CA THR A 54 4.78 -23.57 9.40
C THR A 54 5.05 -22.60 10.56
N LEU A 55 5.44 -23.10 11.72
CA LEU A 55 6.21 -22.31 12.67
C LEU A 55 7.59 -22.11 12.07
N ILE A 56 7.65 -21.27 11.03
CA ILE A 56 8.91 -20.72 10.54
C ILE A 56 9.59 -20.14 11.76
N ASN A 57 10.78 -20.63 12.03
CA ASN A 57 11.59 -20.06 13.11
C ASN A 57 11.72 -18.57 12.82
N PHE A 58 11.16 -17.73 13.67
CA PHE A 58 11.13 -16.27 13.44
C PHE A 58 12.54 -15.72 13.17
N GLU A 59 13.54 -16.24 13.86
CA GLU A 59 14.93 -15.80 13.71
C GLU A 59 15.48 -16.17 12.33
N GLU A 60 15.24 -17.38 11.85
CA GLU A 60 15.64 -17.85 10.53
C GLU A 60 14.92 -17.06 9.41
N TRP A 61 13.64 -16.77 9.60
CA TRP A 61 12.88 -15.96 8.64
C TRP A 61 13.43 -14.53 8.56
N VAL A 62 13.72 -13.91 9.70
CA VAL A 62 14.31 -12.56 9.75
C VAL A 62 15.66 -12.55 9.04
N GLU A 63 16.52 -13.53 9.32
CA GLU A 63 17.85 -13.61 8.70
C GLU A 63 17.79 -13.82 7.19
N THR A 64 16.77 -14.53 6.70
CA THR A 64 16.66 -14.87 5.28
C THR A 64 15.97 -13.76 4.46
N ASN A 65 14.88 -13.19 4.96
CA ASN A 65 14.05 -12.29 4.17
C ASN A 65 14.33 -10.80 4.46
N TYR A 66 14.35 -10.43 5.74
CA TYR A 66 14.52 -9.04 6.17
C TYR A 66 15.48 -8.95 7.36
N PRO A 67 16.77 -9.18 7.13
CA PRO A 67 17.76 -9.20 8.19
C PRO A 67 17.86 -7.87 8.93
N LEU A 68 18.33 -7.94 10.18
CA LEU A 68 18.62 -6.75 10.98
C LEU A 68 19.65 -5.88 10.27
N ILE A 69 19.55 -4.57 10.45
CA ILE A 69 20.43 -3.59 9.79
C ILE A 69 21.92 -3.93 10.05
N SER A 70 22.27 -4.27 11.27
CA SER A 70 23.65 -4.65 11.64
C SER A 70 24.15 -5.94 10.99
N LYS A 71 23.25 -6.81 10.51
CA LYS A 71 23.58 -8.09 9.86
C LYS A 71 23.52 -8.02 8.33
N ARG A 72 23.03 -6.93 7.76
CA ARG A 72 22.94 -6.78 6.31
C ARG A 72 24.33 -6.63 5.69
N LYS A 73 24.55 -7.31 4.58
CA LYS A 73 25.77 -7.18 3.80
C LYS A 73 25.79 -5.91 2.95
N GLU A 74 24.60 -5.55 2.45
CA GLU A 74 24.41 -4.41 1.58
C GLU A 74 23.27 -3.54 2.11
N PRO A 75 23.43 -2.21 2.18
CA PRO A 75 22.36 -1.30 2.58
C PRO A 75 21.25 -1.23 1.52
N VAL A 76 20.09 -0.72 1.88
CA VAL A 76 19.04 -0.36 0.93
C VAL A 76 19.40 0.99 0.31
N TYR A 77 19.95 0.98 -0.89
CA TYR A 77 20.57 2.16 -1.51
C TYR A 77 19.59 3.28 -1.88
N SER A 78 18.32 2.94 -2.16
CA SER A 78 17.35 3.94 -2.56
C SER A 78 15.94 3.61 -2.07
N LEU A 79 15.15 4.66 -1.86
CA LEU A 79 13.74 4.50 -1.53
C LEU A 79 12.96 3.90 -2.71
N THR A 80 13.33 4.22 -3.95
CA THR A 80 12.71 3.64 -5.15
C THR A 80 12.86 2.12 -5.16
N SER A 81 14.04 1.59 -4.85
CA SER A 81 14.26 0.15 -4.73
C SER A 81 13.47 -0.48 -3.58
N ALA A 82 13.33 0.24 -2.46
CA ALA A 82 12.52 -0.23 -1.33
C ALA A 82 11.02 -0.30 -1.65
N LEU A 83 10.53 0.57 -2.55
CA LEU A 83 9.14 0.60 -3.01
C LEU A 83 8.78 -0.59 -3.94
N GLU A 84 9.75 -1.32 -4.47
CA GLU A 84 9.51 -2.52 -5.26
C GLU A 84 9.04 -3.71 -4.41
N ASP A 85 9.28 -3.66 -3.09
CA ASP A 85 8.81 -4.68 -2.16
C ASP A 85 7.30 -4.58 -1.98
N THR A 86 6.59 -5.62 -2.41
CA THR A 86 5.12 -5.68 -2.36
C THR A 86 4.56 -6.13 -1.02
N ASN A 87 5.40 -6.69 -0.14
CA ASN A 87 4.98 -7.06 1.19
C ASN A 87 4.80 -5.82 2.06
N THR A 88 3.80 -5.83 2.92
CA THR A 88 3.55 -4.76 3.87
C THR A 88 3.62 -5.28 5.31
N LEU A 89 3.73 -4.40 6.28
CA LEU A 89 3.64 -4.81 7.69
C LEU A 89 2.30 -5.49 8.01
N ALA A 90 1.23 -5.09 7.32
CA ALA A 90 -0.07 -5.75 7.45
C ALA A 90 -0.08 -7.15 6.83
N SER A 91 0.56 -7.35 5.66
CA SER A 91 0.64 -8.67 5.04
C SER A 91 1.46 -9.66 5.87
N LEU A 92 2.53 -9.19 6.53
CA LEU A 92 3.30 -10.03 7.45
C LEU A 92 2.45 -10.61 8.59
N ASP A 93 1.55 -9.80 9.15
CA ASP A 93 0.65 -10.28 10.20
C ASP A 93 -0.39 -11.28 9.66
N ASN A 94 -0.83 -11.10 8.40
CA ASN A 94 -1.76 -12.02 7.75
C ASN A 94 -1.11 -13.36 7.40
N ASP A 95 0.13 -13.32 6.91
CA ASP A 95 0.84 -14.50 6.41
C ASP A 95 1.46 -15.34 7.53
N TYR A 96 2.01 -14.68 8.57
CA TYR A 96 2.77 -15.33 9.65
C TYR A 96 2.08 -15.27 11.02
N GLY A 97 0.89 -14.68 11.09
CA GLY A 97 0.08 -14.58 12.30
C GLY A 97 0.18 -13.24 13.01
N GLU A 98 -0.86 -12.95 13.79
CA GLU A 98 -1.00 -11.68 14.50
C GLU A 98 0.22 -11.38 15.40
N GLY A 99 0.73 -10.16 15.27
CA GLY A 99 1.87 -9.67 16.04
C GLY A 99 3.25 -10.05 15.48
N PHE A 100 3.30 -10.73 14.32
CA PHE A 100 4.57 -11.05 13.66
C PHE A 100 5.31 -9.77 13.23
N ALA A 101 4.63 -8.87 12.54
CA ALA A 101 5.16 -7.57 12.15
C ALA A 101 5.62 -6.76 13.37
N LEU A 102 4.85 -6.80 14.47
CA LEU A 102 5.25 -6.12 15.71
C LEU A 102 6.57 -6.67 16.28
N LYS A 103 6.77 -8.00 16.26
CA LYS A 103 8.02 -8.62 16.71
C LYS A 103 9.19 -8.18 15.83
N TRP A 104 9.00 -8.17 14.52
CA TRP A 104 10.00 -7.75 13.55
C TRP A 104 10.38 -6.27 13.73
N VAL A 105 9.39 -5.36 13.78
CA VAL A 105 9.63 -3.91 14.00
C VAL A 105 10.38 -3.67 15.32
N LYS A 106 10.03 -4.40 16.39
CA LYS A 106 10.76 -4.30 17.66
C LYS A 106 12.22 -4.70 17.50
N ALA A 107 12.51 -5.79 16.79
CA ALA A 107 13.87 -6.27 16.57
C ALA A 107 14.69 -5.23 15.79
N GLN A 108 14.13 -4.67 14.72
CA GLN A 108 14.75 -3.62 13.91
C GLN A 108 15.03 -2.34 14.73
N LEU A 109 14.07 -1.88 15.53
CA LEU A 109 14.27 -0.71 16.39
C LEU A 109 15.38 -0.93 17.42
N LEU A 110 15.42 -2.09 18.07
CA LEU A 110 16.46 -2.41 19.04
C LEU A 110 17.85 -2.42 18.40
N ASP A 111 17.96 -2.99 17.21
CA ASP A 111 19.20 -3.03 16.46
C ASP A 111 19.62 -1.62 16.02
N THR A 112 18.71 -0.81 15.49
CA THR A 112 18.94 0.59 15.15
C THR A 112 19.45 1.40 16.35
N PHE A 113 18.83 1.23 17.52
CA PHE A 113 19.24 1.97 18.73
C PHE A 113 20.62 1.52 19.24
N ARG A 114 20.99 0.26 19.05
CA ARG A 114 22.35 -0.21 19.30
C ARG A 114 23.36 0.45 18.39
N LEU A 115 23.07 0.53 17.08
CA LEU A 115 23.93 1.19 16.11
C LEU A 115 24.11 2.69 16.41
N LEU A 116 23.07 3.34 16.93
CA LEU A 116 23.12 4.73 17.38
C LEU A 116 23.82 4.93 18.74
N GLY A 117 24.32 3.85 19.36
CA GLY A 117 24.98 3.91 20.67
C GLY A 117 24.02 4.11 21.85
N ALA A 118 22.71 4.05 21.62
CA ALA A 118 21.69 4.26 22.65
C ALA A 118 21.09 2.95 23.20
N GLY A 119 21.62 1.79 22.81
CA GLY A 119 21.05 0.48 23.13
C GLY A 119 20.84 0.21 24.62
N ASN A 120 21.69 0.75 25.50
CA ASN A 120 21.60 0.55 26.95
C ASN A 120 20.68 1.59 27.64
N SER A 121 20.33 2.67 26.98
CA SER A 121 19.54 3.78 27.55
C SER A 121 18.07 3.76 27.13
N VAL A 122 17.67 2.78 26.31
CA VAL A 122 16.30 2.66 25.83
C VAL A 122 15.48 1.78 26.75
N ASN A 123 14.37 2.32 27.24
CA ASN A 123 13.41 1.54 28.00
C ASN A 123 12.64 0.57 27.08
N SER A 124 12.57 -0.70 27.46
CA SER A 124 11.82 -1.73 26.71
C SER A 124 10.36 -1.37 26.44
N LEU A 125 9.70 -0.67 27.37
CA LEU A 125 8.33 -0.16 27.21
C LEU A 125 8.24 0.89 26.09
N GLN A 126 9.25 1.77 25.99
CA GLN A 126 9.31 2.76 24.91
C GLN A 126 9.45 2.08 23.54
N VAL A 127 10.29 1.05 23.43
CA VAL A 127 10.44 0.27 22.19
C VAL A 127 9.13 -0.39 21.78
N VAL A 128 8.44 -1.02 22.74
CA VAL A 128 7.13 -1.64 22.49
C VAL A 128 6.11 -0.60 22.05
N PHE A 129 6.09 0.56 22.69
CA PHE A 129 5.18 1.65 22.33
C PHE A 129 5.44 2.15 20.90
N MET A 130 6.71 2.44 20.57
CA MET A 130 7.10 2.89 19.23
C MET A 130 6.78 1.85 18.16
N ALA A 131 7.12 0.59 18.40
CA ALA A 131 6.84 -0.50 17.48
C ALA A 131 5.33 -0.68 17.22
N ARG A 132 4.50 -0.62 18.27
CA ARG A 132 3.03 -0.65 18.12
C ARG A 132 2.52 0.53 17.31
N ARG A 133 3.05 1.71 17.56
CA ARG A 133 2.63 2.92 16.84
C ARG A 133 3.00 2.84 15.37
N ILE A 134 4.22 2.38 15.05
CA ILE A 134 4.66 2.14 13.68
C ILE A 134 3.74 1.12 13.00
N ARG A 135 3.56 -0.07 13.58
CA ARG A 135 2.70 -1.13 13.03
C ARG A 135 1.27 -0.67 12.81
N ASN A 136 0.70 0.16 13.70
CA ASN A 136 -0.70 0.56 13.63
C ASN A 136 -0.94 1.75 12.68
N ILE A 137 -0.02 2.70 12.58
CA ILE A 137 -0.18 3.88 11.73
C ILE A 137 0.39 3.64 10.33
N TYR A 138 1.54 2.98 10.26
CA TYR A 138 2.30 2.76 9.02
C TYR A 138 2.23 1.31 8.56
N TYR A 139 1.09 0.64 8.77
CA TYR A 139 0.85 -0.76 8.41
C TYR A 139 1.05 -1.05 6.91
N TYR A 140 0.95 -0.02 6.08
CA TYR A 140 1.11 -0.05 4.63
C TYR A 140 2.57 -0.01 4.16
N LEU A 141 3.51 0.36 5.04
CA LEU A 141 4.93 0.34 4.68
C LEU A 141 5.41 -1.10 4.50
N SER A 142 6.28 -1.28 3.52
CA SER A 142 6.99 -2.55 3.37
C SER A 142 8.13 -2.67 4.40
N PRO A 143 8.56 -3.90 4.70
CA PRO A 143 9.76 -4.11 5.50
C PRO A 143 11.01 -3.46 4.89
N SER A 144 11.13 -3.45 3.57
CA SER A 144 12.25 -2.81 2.87
C SER A 144 12.22 -1.30 3.01
N GLU A 145 11.05 -0.66 2.92
CA GLU A 145 10.88 0.78 3.15
C GLU A 145 11.23 1.18 4.59
N LEU A 146 10.75 0.39 5.58
CA LEU A 146 11.08 0.65 6.97
C LEU A 146 12.58 0.44 7.25
N THR A 147 13.19 -0.55 6.61
CA THR A 147 14.65 -0.77 6.71
C THR A 147 15.42 0.40 6.13
N TYR A 148 15.05 0.89 4.94
CA TYR A 148 15.64 2.07 4.32
C TYR A 148 15.55 3.30 5.23
N PHE A 149 14.35 3.54 5.81
CA PHE A 149 14.16 4.62 6.77
C PHE A 149 15.11 4.51 7.96
N LEU A 150 15.21 3.32 8.57
CA LEU A 150 16.05 3.10 9.75
C LEU A 150 17.56 3.20 9.43
N GLU A 151 18.00 2.71 8.27
CA GLU A 151 19.37 2.88 7.79
C GLU A 151 19.69 4.36 7.55
N SER A 152 18.79 5.10 6.88
CA SER A 152 18.92 6.53 6.67
C SER A 152 18.95 7.31 7.99
N LEU A 153 18.17 6.87 8.98
CA LEU A 153 18.13 7.46 10.30
C LEU A 153 19.49 7.27 11.03
N VAL A 154 20.10 6.09 10.94
CA VAL A 154 21.46 5.83 11.46
C VAL A 154 22.47 6.73 10.76
N GLY A 155 22.33 6.96 9.47
CA GLY A 155 23.14 7.89 8.69
C GLY A 155 22.87 9.38 8.96
N GLY A 156 21.87 9.72 9.78
CA GLY A 156 21.51 11.10 10.13
C GLY A 156 20.57 11.79 9.14
N GLY A 157 19.97 11.07 8.19
CA GLY A 157 19.15 11.61 7.11
C GLY A 157 17.88 12.33 7.57
N TYR A 158 17.26 11.88 8.67
CA TYR A 158 16.01 12.46 9.19
C TYR A 158 16.18 13.26 10.49
N GLY A 159 17.41 13.55 10.85
CA GLY A 159 17.75 14.33 12.04
C GLY A 159 17.99 13.47 13.29
N LYS A 160 18.16 14.14 14.42
CA LYS A 160 18.52 13.48 15.68
C LYS A 160 17.27 13.00 16.41
N ILE A 161 17.24 11.68 16.72
CA ILE A 161 16.15 11.08 17.51
C ILE A 161 16.46 10.97 19.00
N TYR A 162 17.60 11.42 19.43
CA TYR A 162 18.04 11.37 20.83
C TYR A 162 18.14 12.76 21.44
N VAL A 163 17.84 12.83 22.75
CA VAL A 163 18.05 14.01 23.58
C VAL A 163 19.01 13.58 24.70
N GLY A 164 20.22 14.17 24.73
CA GLY A 164 21.30 13.63 25.52
C GLY A 164 21.66 12.21 25.08
N ASN A 165 21.61 11.24 26.01
CA ASN A 165 21.91 9.84 25.75
C ASN A 165 20.62 8.96 25.63
N THR A 166 19.44 9.55 25.59
CA THR A 166 18.17 8.81 25.55
C THR A 166 17.45 9.01 24.23
N ILE A 167 16.84 7.94 23.72
CA ILE A 167 15.97 8.02 22.54
C ILE A 167 14.69 8.78 22.92
N ASN A 168 14.34 9.76 22.12
CA ASN A 168 13.05 10.45 22.21
C ASN A 168 12.05 9.83 21.24
N PRO A 169 10.99 9.17 21.72
CA PRO A 169 9.97 8.57 20.87
C PRO A 169 9.28 9.57 19.94
N GLN A 170 9.10 10.83 20.38
CA GLN A 170 8.48 11.87 19.57
C GLN A 170 9.36 12.21 18.37
N ASN A 171 10.66 12.42 18.56
CA ASN A 171 11.58 12.72 17.47
C ASN A 171 11.65 11.59 16.44
N LEU A 172 11.57 10.32 16.88
CA LEU A 172 11.47 9.19 15.95
C LEU A 172 10.21 9.25 15.10
N MET A 173 9.07 9.56 15.73
CA MET A 173 7.80 9.67 14.99
C MET A 173 7.77 10.86 14.03
N GLU A 174 8.41 11.99 14.39
CA GLU A 174 8.59 13.13 13.50
C GLU A 174 9.52 12.80 12.32
N ALA A 175 10.59 12.05 12.56
CA ALA A 175 11.47 11.54 11.50
C ALA A 175 10.70 10.63 10.53
N LEU A 176 9.85 9.74 11.06
CA LEU A 176 9.03 8.83 10.25
C LEU A 176 7.97 9.60 9.44
N GLN A 177 7.41 10.68 9.96
CA GLN A 177 6.49 11.56 9.20
C GLN A 177 7.20 12.24 8.02
N LYS A 178 8.46 12.67 8.21
CA LYS A 178 9.25 13.25 7.11
C LYS A 178 9.55 12.21 6.03
N PHE A 179 9.89 11.01 6.44
CA PHE A 179 10.08 9.88 5.53
C PHE A 179 8.80 9.57 4.74
N ASP A 180 7.64 9.52 5.40
CA ASP A 180 6.36 9.24 4.74
C ASP A 180 5.98 10.34 3.73
N ALA A 181 6.29 11.60 4.03
CA ALA A 181 6.12 12.70 3.07
C ALA A 181 7.03 12.56 1.84
N GLU A 182 8.30 12.20 2.04
CA GLU A 182 9.26 11.91 0.95
C GLU A 182 8.78 10.74 0.09
N ARG A 183 8.34 9.65 0.74
CA ARG A 183 7.73 8.49 0.09
C ARG A 183 6.55 8.87 -0.80
N ALA A 184 5.63 9.68 -0.29
CA ALA A 184 4.46 10.14 -1.04
C ALA A 184 4.86 10.97 -2.28
N GLN A 185 5.90 11.80 -2.18
CA GLN A 185 6.41 12.55 -3.33
C GLN A 185 6.99 11.63 -4.41
N ILE A 186 7.78 10.64 -4.03
CA ILE A 186 8.38 9.68 -4.97
C ILE A 186 7.28 8.85 -5.65
N LEU A 187 6.29 8.36 -4.91
CA LEU A 187 5.17 7.62 -5.48
C LEU A 187 4.39 8.48 -6.49
N SER A 188 4.13 9.74 -6.18
CA SER A 188 3.49 10.67 -7.10
C SER A 188 4.32 10.88 -8.38
N GLN A 189 5.64 10.99 -8.27
CA GLN A 189 6.53 11.11 -9.44
C GLN A 189 6.51 9.85 -10.30
N ILE A 190 6.57 8.67 -9.69
CA ILE A 190 6.49 7.38 -10.39
C ILE A 190 5.14 7.27 -11.15
N GLU A 191 4.05 7.66 -10.51
CA GLU A 191 2.72 7.64 -11.12
C GLU A 191 2.60 8.64 -12.28
N ASP A 192 3.14 9.84 -12.13
CA ASP A 192 3.15 10.88 -13.17
C ASP A 192 3.97 10.42 -14.37
N ASP A 193 5.12 9.80 -14.15
CA ASP A 193 5.98 9.30 -15.23
C ASP A 193 5.32 8.13 -15.96
N ALA A 194 4.74 7.18 -15.24
CA ALA A 194 3.95 6.09 -15.83
C ALA A 194 2.72 6.60 -16.63
N ASN A 195 2.11 7.70 -16.18
CA ASN A 195 1.01 8.33 -16.90
C ASN A 195 1.47 9.06 -18.17
N LYS A 196 2.68 9.66 -18.17
CA LYS A 196 3.27 10.25 -19.37
C LYS A 196 3.58 9.18 -20.41
N GLU A 197 4.24 8.11 -20.01
CA GLU A 197 4.54 6.98 -20.90
C GLU A 197 3.26 6.40 -21.53
N ARG A 198 2.21 6.12 -20.75
CA ARG A 198 0.93 5.66 -21.26
C ARG A 198 0.30 6.61 -22.28
N LYS A 199 0.43 7.93 -22.06
CA LYS A 199 -0.10 8.95 -23.01
C LYS A 199 0.72 8.99 -24.28
N GLU A 200 2.03 8.82 -24.21
CA GLU A 200 2.92 8.77 -25.37
C GLU A 200 2.67 7.53 -26.20
N ASP A 201 2.55 6.36 -25.57
CA ASP A 201 2.19 5.10 -26.23
C ASP A 201 0.86 5.22 -26.95
N ALA A 202 -0.18 5.74 -26.25
CA ALA A 202 -1.50 5.93 -26.86
C ALA A 202 -1.48 6.91 -28.05
N ARG A 203 -0.62 7.94 -28.02
CA ARG A 203 -0.45 8.85 -29.16
C ARG A 203 0.25 8.18 -30.32
N THR A 204 1.25 7.33 -30.03
CA THR A 204 1.98 6.55 -31.03
C THR A 204 1.06 5.56 -31.70
N ASP A 205 0.27 4.81 -30.95
CA ASP A 205 -0.73 3.86 -31.47
C ASP A 205 -1.77 4.55 -32.34
N LEU A 206 -2.29 5.69 -31.90
CA LEU A 206 -3.23 6.49 -32.69
C LEU A 206 -2.59 7.00 -33.99
N GLY A 207 -1.31 7.37 -33.94
CA GLY A 207 -0.53 7.76 -35.11
C GLY A 207 -0.40 6.62 -36.14
N ILE A 208 -0.11 5.42 -35.66
CA ILE A 208 -0.03 4.20 -36.50
C ILE A 208 -1.38 3.89 -37.12
N VAL A 209 -2.46 3.89 -36.33
CA VAL A 209 -3.83 3.66 -36.82
C VAL A 209 -4.22 4.68 -37.88
N ASN A 210 -3.96 5.96 -37.68
CA ASN A 210 -4.25 7.02 -38.64
C ASN A 210 -3.46 6.85 -39.93
N ALA A 211 -2.18 6.44 -39.84
CA ALA A 211 -1.33 6.17 -41.02
C ALA A 211 -1.88 4.98 -41.85
N ILE A 212 -2.29 3.91 -41.16
CA ILE A 212 -2.92 2.73 -41.81
C ILE A 212 -4.22 3.11 -42.49
N CYS A 213 -5.11 3.82 -41.80
CA CYS A 213 -6.39 4.29 -42.35
C CYS A 213 -6.20 5.22 -43.56
N SER A 214 -5.23 6.12 -43.49
CA SER A 214 -4.88 7.00 -44.64
C SER A 214 -4.37 6.20 -45.84
N LYS A 215 -3.52 5.19 -45.61
CA LYS A 215 -3.02 4.33 -46.68
C LYS A 215 -4.12 3.49 -47.32
N LEU A 216 -4.95 2.85 -46.49
CA LEU A 216 -6.09 2.06 -46.99
C LEU A 216 -7.11 2.92 -47.73
N GLY A 217 -7.41 4.12 -47.24
CA GLY A 217 -8.28 5.06 -47.91
C GLY A 217 -7.77 5.49 -49.31
N LYS A 218 -6.45 5.71 -49.46
CA LYS A 218 -5.82 5.99 -50.74
C LYS A 218 -5.89 4.83 -51.71
N GLU A 219 -5.67 3.61 -51.22
CA GLU A 219 -5.74 2.39 -52.06
C GLU A 219 -7.18 2.10 -52.52
N LEU A 220 -8.16 2.26 -51.62
CA LEU A 220 -9.59 2.13 -51.97
C LEU A 220 -10.01 3.21 -52.97
N ALA A 221 -9.59 4.47 -52.80
CA ALA A 221 -9.87 5.53 -53.77
C ALA A 221 -9.27 5.21 -55.16
N LYS A 222 -8.04 4.70 -55.21
CA LYS A 222 -7.41 4.27 -56.47
C LYS A 222 -8.19 3.13 -57.13
N SER A 223 -8.64 2.13 -56.35
CA SER A 223 -9.41 1.00 -56.90
C SER A 223 -10.76 1.43 -57.43
N LEU A 224 -11.43 2.39 -56.81
CA LEU A 224 -12.70 2.94 -57.24
C LEU A 224 -12.58 3.82 -58.50
N ILE A 225 -11.48 4.61 -58.61
CA ILE A 225 -11.23 5.44 -59.79
C ILE A 225 -10.74 4.57 -60.97
N GLY A 226 -10.06 3.45 -60.71
CA GLY A 226 -9.55 2.51 -61.72
C GLY A 226 -10.64 1.63 -62.33
N SER A 227 -11.79 1.45 -61.71
CA SER A 227 -12.95 0.77 -62.28
C SER A 227 -13.69 1.75 -63.19
N LYS A 228 -13.50 1.66 -64.50
CA LYS A 228 -14.26 2.34 -65.51
C LYS A 228 -15.75 1.86 -65.52
N ALA A 229 -16.52 2.32 -64.56
CA ALA A 229 -17.97 2.27 -64.66
C ALA A 229 -18.45 3.71 -64.48
N GLY A 230 -18.86 4.33 -65.56
CA GLY A 230 -19.27 5.73 -65.65
C GLY A 230 -20.50 6.06 -64.84
N HIS A 231 -20.32 6.24 -63.56
CA HIS A 231 -21.25 6.97 -62.72
C HIS A 231 -20.53 8.17 -62.11
N GLU A 232 -20.87 9.35 -62.64
CA GLU A 232 -20.47 10.63 -62.08
C GLU A 232 -20.99 10.70 -60.63
N TYR A 233 -20.06 10.53 -59.70
CA TYR A 233 -20.37 10.68 -58.28
C TYR A 233 -20.48 12.18 -57.98
N LYS A 234 -21.73 12.64 -57.82
CA LYS A 234 -22.00 13.99 -57.28
C LYS A 234 -21.78 13.96 -55.75
N PRO A 235 -20.79 14.72 -55.25
CA PRO A 235 -20.56 14.77 -53.79
C PRO A 235 -21.84 15.28 -53.10
N PHE A 236 -22.23 14.56 -52.05
CA PHE A 236 -23.36 14.95 -51.18
C PHE A 236 -23.00 16.25 -50.47
N ASN A 237 -23.72 17.33 -50.87
CA ASN A 237 -23.55 18.66 -50.29
C ASN A 237 -24.32 18.70 -48.95
N ALA A 238 -23.63 18.50 -47.82
CA ALA A 238 -24.20 18.53 -46.46
C ALA A 238 -24.57 19.95 -45.96
N ASN A 239 -24.47 20.99 -46.83
CA ASN A 239 -24.74 22.39 -46.47
C ASN A 239 -26.10 22.93 -46.95
N LYS A 240 -27.14 22.10 -47.00
CA LYS A 240 -28.49 22.66 -47.08
C LYS A 240 -28.92 23.08 -45.68
N LYS A 241 -28.73 24.37 -45.37
CA LYS A 241 -29.39 25.04 -44.26
C LYS A 241 -30.86 24.79 -44.32
N ILE A 242 -31.43 24.15 -43.32
CA ILE A 242 -32.85 24.14 -43.04
C ILE A 242 -33.17 25.54 -42.48
N GLN A 243 -33.68 26.42 -43.35
CA GLN A 243 -34.42 27.59 -42.91
C GLN A 243 -35.90 27.15 -42.77
N GLN A 244 -36.37 27.09 -41.56
CA GLN A 244 -37.74 27.44 -41.16
C GLN A 244 -37.70 27.79 -39.66
#